data_25c2a7fdd694d0012b88fb61a25d4695
#
_entry.id   25c2a7fdd694d0012b88fb61a25d4695
#
_cell.length_a   1.000
_cell.length_b   1.000
_cell.length_c   1.000
_cell.angle_alpha   90.00
_cell.angle_beta   90.00
_cell.angle_gamma   90.00
#
_symmetry.space_group_name_H-M   'P 1'
#
loop_
_entity.id
_entity.type
_entity.pdbx_description
1 polymer ?
#
loop_
_entity_poly.entity_id
_entity_poly.type
_entity_poly.pdbx_seq_one_letter_code
_entity_poly.pdbx_strand_id
1 'polypeptide(L)'
;MTKNIIKLNVGDLKGNTNKTVEVKYYEGGSTIIPISEGNKCYSIQLEEDKYIKEFVGIEEITEAIISAKIKSNDGYSFIHNFQGSLKFADCDTSKMGSMNSMFEGGWYRCIKKLKLDGLNTENISSMSFMFHQCKNIKNIDLSNFDTHNVTNMCDMFAECDSLQKLDVSNFDTHNVTNMCGMFSHCKKLESLDLSNFDVSKVTDTRMMFNDCSNLRILDLSGWDFNLSYHDSWWMFGGCSRLKTIYMRGCNQKTIDRIKEIYNNDTLNDVKIITK
;
A
#
# COMPACT_ATOMS: atom_id res chain seq x y z
N MET A 1 -31.77 -16.29 -3.81
CA MET A 1 -30.83 -15.15 -3.75
C MET A 1 -31.38 -14.04 -4.61
N THR A 2 -31.90 -13.00 -4.04
CA THR A 2 -32.45 -11.84 -4.77
C THR A 2 -31.29 -11.09 -5.40
N LYS A 3 -31.23 -11.06 -6.73
CA LYS A 3 -30.22 -10.28 -7.46
C LYS A 3 -30.70 -8.83 -7.49
N ASN A 4 -30.05 -7.96 -6.74
CA ASN A 4 -30.30 -6.55 -6.82
C ASN A 4 -29.50 -5.94 -7.97
N ILE A 5 -30.10 -5.04 -8.72
CA ILE A 5 -29.48 -4.35 -9.84
C ILE A 5 -29.34 -2.88 -9.44
N ILE A 6 -28.14 -2.34 -9.51
CA ILE A 6 -27.88 -0.91 -9.36
C ILE A 6 -27.62 -0.35 -10.75
N LYS A 7 -28.24 0.79 -11.05
CA LYS A 7 -27.89 1.59 -12.22
C LYS A 7 -26.79 2.55 -11.84
N LEU A 8 -25.63 2.41 -12.47
CA LEU A 8 -24.51 3.29 -12.27
C LEU A 8 -24.44 4.27 -13.43
N ASN A 9 -24.31 5.56 -13.11
CA ASN A 9 -23.97 6.55 -14.10
C ASN A 9 -22.49 6.45 -14.42
N VAL A 10 -22.19 6.25 -15.68
CA VAL A 10 -20.84 6.02 -16.17
C VAL A 10 -20.44 7.19 -17.04
N GLY A 11 -19.44 7.98 -16.59
CA GLY A 11 -18.86 9.08 -17.32
C GLY A 11 -17.42 8.80 -17.74
N ASP A 12 -16.95 9.50 -18.76
CA ASP A 12 -15.53 9.45 -19.08
C ASP A 12 -14.73 10.46 -18.23
N LEU A 13 -13.40 10.30 -18.17
CA LEU A 13 -12.50 11.21 -17.45
C LEU A 13 -12.52 12.66 -17.96
N LYS A 14 -13.20 12.91 -19.07
CA LYS A 14 -13.40 14.25 -19.68
C LYS A 14 -14.74 14.88 -19.32
N GLY A 15 -15.53 14.23 -18.44
CA GLY A 15 -16.83 14.74 -18.03
C GLY A 15 -17.96 14.59 -19.07
N ASN A 16 -17.75 13.79 -20.11
CA ASN A 16 -18.76 13.54 -21.13
C ASN A 16 -19.57 12.29 -20.80
N THR A 17 -20.73 12.52 -20.27
CA THR A 17 -22.01 11.81 -20.34
C THR A 17 -22.15 10.32 -20.07
N ASN A 18 -22.88 10.06 -19.16
CA ASN A 18 -24.19 9.41 -18.94
C ASN A 18 -24.51 8.20 -19.82
N LYS A 19 -23.71 7.15 -19.69
CA LYS A 19 -24.19 5.80 -19.98
C LYS A 19 -24.57 5.14 -18.65
N THR A 20 -25.80 4.67 -18.51
CA THR A 20 -26.22 3.90 -17.35
C THR A 20 -25.79 2.45 -17.56
N VAL A 21 -25.01 1.92 -16.65
CA VAL A 21 -24.62 0.51 -16.63
C VAL A 21 -25.38 -0.19 -15.51
N GLU A 22 -25.95 -1.34 -15.79
CA GLU A 22 -26.60 -2.15 -14.77
C GLU A 22 -25.56 -3.01 -14.07
N VAL A 23 -25.45 -2.84 -12.75
CA VAL A 23 -24.55 -3.62 -11.91
C VAL A 23 -25.37 -4.52 -11.02
N LYS A 24 -25.07 -5.81 -11.08
CA LYS A 24 -25.69 -6.80 -10.20
C LYS A 24 -24.91 -6.85 -8.90
N TYR A 25 -25.59 -6.62 -7.78
CA TYR A 25 -25.02 -6.78 -6.47
C TYR A 25 -25.78 -7.83 -5.65
N TYR A 26 -25.12 -8.35 -4.64
CA TYR A 26 -25.73 -9.32 -3.71
C TYR A 26 -25.76 -8.71 -2.31
N GLU A 27 -26.90 -8.78 -1.64
CA GLU A 27 -26.97 -8.51 -0.20
C GLU A 27 -26.15 -9.55 0.55
N GLY A 28 -25.16 -9.08 1.30
CA GLY A 28 -24.28 -9.95 2.09
C GLY A 28 -23.19 -10.69 1.31
N GLY A 29 -22.95 -10.36 0.05
CA GLY A 29 -21.95 -11.00 -0.82
C GLY A 29 -21.13 -10.04 -1.67
N SER A 30 -20.22 -10.60 -2.46
CA SER A 30 -19.39 -9.90 -3.42
C SER A 30 -20.22 -9.12 -4.43
N THR A 31 -19.85 -7.88 -4.71
CA THR A 31 -20.47 -7.09 -5.77
C THR A 31 -19.76 -7.40 -7.08
N ILE A 32 -20.49 -7.97 -8.04
CA ILE A 32 -20.00 -8.22 -9.39
C ILE A 32 -20.37 -7.03 -10.25
N ILE A 33 -19.36 -6.37 -10.83
CA ILE A 33 -19.57 -5.30 -11.80
C ILE A 33 -19.19 -5.85 -13.18
N PRO A 34 -20.14 -6.29 -14.00
CA PRO A 34 -19.85 -6.58 -15.39
C PRO A 34 -19.83 -5.26 -16.16
N ILE A 35 -18.69 -4.85 -16.65
CA ILE A 35 -18.55 -3.70 -17.53
C ILE A 35 -17.94 -4.21 -18.82
N SER A 36 -18.75 -4.29 -19.85
CA SER A 36 -18.31 -4.63 -21.18
C SER A 36 -18.61 -3.47 -22.11
N GLU A 37 -17.63 -2.91 -22.71
CA GLU A 37 -17.58 -2.26 -24.03
C GLU A 37 -16.34 -1.37 -24.19
N GLY A 38 -15.28 -1.93 -24.75
CA GLY A 38 -14.12 -1.20 -25.30
C GLY A 38 -13.32 -0.35 -24.31
N ASN A 39 -12.22 0.24 -24.73
CA ASN A 39 -11.30 1.11 -23.95
C ASN A 39 -11.98 2.37 -23.40
N LYS A 40 -12.96 2.25 -22.51
CA LYS A 40 -13.72 3.38 -21.95
C LYS A 40 -13.45 3.52 -20.46
N CYS A 41 -13.47 4.74 -20.02
CA CYS A 41 -13.38 5.13 -18.62
C CYS A 41 -14.78 5.18 -18.00
N TYR A 42 -14.92 4.65 -16.79
CA TYR A 42 -16.19 4.60 -16.10
C TYR A 42 -16.12 5.28 -14.74
N SER A 43 -17.12 6.08 -14.43
CA SER A 43 -17.36 6.63 -13.10
C SER A 43 -18.44 5.80 -12.42
N ILE A 44 -18.13 5.29 -11.22
CA ILE A 44 -19.03 4.47 -10.43
C ILE A 44 -19.48 5.30 -9.24
N GLN A 45 -20.75 5.66 -9.18
CA GLN A 45 -21.37 6.37 -8.07
C GLN A 45 -22.46 5.51 -7.44
N LEU A 46 -22.33 5.22 -6.14
CA LEU A 46 -23.31 4.43 -5.40
C LEU A 46 -24.23 5.30 -4.57
N GLU A 47 -25.49 4.90 -4.46
CA GLU A 47 -26.49 5.54 -3.59
C GLU A 47 -26.20 5.32 -2.10
N GLU A 48 -26.79 6.14 -1.22
CA GLU A 48 -26.42 6.33 0.18
C GLU A 48 -26.29 5.06 1.05
N ASP A 49 -27.05 4.00 0.78
CA ASP A 49 -27.08 2.80 1.61
C ASP A 49 -26.34 1.60 1.01
N LYS A 50 -25.66 1.80 -0.13
CA LYS A 50 -25.02 0.72 -0.87
C LYS A 50 -23.51 0.83 -0.77
N TYR A 51 -22.85 -0.30 -0.60
CA TYR A 51 -21.39 -0.36 -0.52
C TYR A 51 -20.84 -1.43 -1.45
N ILE A 52 -19.63 -1.18 -1.92
CA ILE A 52 -18.87 -2.15 -2.70
C ILE A 52 -18.09 -3.01 -1.72
N LYS A 53 -18.28 -4.32 -1.78
CA LYS A 53 -17.43 -5.30 -1.07
C LYS A 53 -16.28 -5.77 -1.94
N GLU A 54 -16.51 -5.90 -3.24
CA GLU A 54 -15.55 -6.47 -4.16
C GLU A 54 -15.86 -6.05 -5.60
N PHE A 55 -14.81 -5.81 -6.41
CA PHE A 55 -14.91 -5.63 -7.85
C PHE A 55 -14.50 -6.92 -8.54
N VAL A 56 -15.43 -7.59 -9.21
CA VAL A 56 -15.19 -8.84 -9.92
C VAL A 56 -15.47 -8.66 -11.40
N GLY A 57 -14.61 -9.18 -12.25
CA GLY A 57 -14.87 -9.24 -13.71
C GLY A 57 -14.65 -7.93 -14.46
N ILE A 58 -13.76 -7.06 -13.95
CA ILE A 58 -13.42 -5.78 -14.61
C ILE A 58 -12.15 -5.88 -15.46
N GLU A 59 -11.85 -7.04 -15.98
CA GLU A 59 -10.60 -7.32 -16.70
C GLU A 59 -10.42 -6.48 -17.97
N GLU A 60 -11.52 -6.03 -18.57
CA GLU A 60 -11.52 -5.24 -19.81
C GLU A 60 -11.50 -3.71 -19.59
N ILE A 61 -11.57 -3.24 -18.34
CA ILE A 61 -11.57 -1.80 -18.07
C ILE A 61 -10.14 -1.33 -17.91
N THR A 62 -9.77 -0.34 -18.70
CA THR A 62 -8.44 0.26 -18.64
C THR A 62 -8.35 1.42 -17.66
N GLU A 63 -9.45 2.10 -17.39
CA GLU A 63 -9.53 3.21 -16.44
C GLU A 63 -10.87 3.22 -15.72
N ALA A 64 -10.85 3.34 -14.39
CA ALA A 64 -12.06 3.47 -13.58
C ALA A 64 -11.94 4.60 -12.55
N ILE A 65 -13.03 5.31 -12.34
CA ILE A 65 -13.20 6.27 -11.25
C ILE A 65 -14.23 5.69 -10.30
N ILE A 66 -13.88 5.62 -9.02
CA ILE A 66 -14.75 5.13 -7.97
C ILE A 66 -15.13 6.29 -7.06
N SER A 67 -16.43 6.50 -6.92
CA SER A 67 -17.04 7.41 -5.96
C SER A 67 -18.11 6.62 -5.22
N ALA A 68 -17.86 6.28 -3.97
CA ALA A 68 -18.72 5.36 -3.23
C ALA A 68 -18.50 5.44 -1.71
N LYS A 69 -19.52 5.07 -0.96
CA LYS A 69 -19.35 4.74 0.47
C LYS A 69 -18.77 3.34 0.61
N ILE A 70 -17.66 3.24 1.34
CA ILE A 70 -16.99 1.98 1.61
C ILE A 70 -17.03 1.74 3.12
N LYS A 71 -17.75 0.70 3.56
CA LYS A 71 -18.00 0.47 4.99
C LYS A 71 -16.94 -0.41 5.64
N SER A 72 -16.40 -1.38 4.92
CA SER A 72 -15.39 -2.30 5.46
C SER A 72 -14.57 -2.92 4.33
N ASN A 73 -13.37 -3.35 4.69
CA ASN A 73 -12.56 -4.23 3.88
C ASN A 73 -12.31 -5.50 4.70
N ASP A 74 -13.03 -6.55 4.40
CA ASP A 74 -13.01 -7.82 5.16
C ASP A 74 -11.74 -8.66 4.92
N GLY A 75 -10.60 -7.99 4.66
CA GLY A 75 -9.30 -8.65 4.44
C GLY A 75 -9.12 -9.23 3.03
N TYR A 76 -9.99 -8.88 2.10
CA TYR A 76 -9.90 -9.28 0.70
C TYR A 76 -9.54 -8.09 -0.17
N SER A 77 -8.79 -8.35 -1.26
CA SER A 77 -8.52 -7.31 -2.24
C SER A 77 -9.81 -6.73 -2.79
N PHE A 78 -9.94 -5.42 -2.66
CA PHE A 78 -11.09 -4.66 -3.14
C PHE A 78 -11.26 -4.74 -4.66
N ILE A 79 -10.18 -5.11 -5.37
CA ILE A 79 -10.13 -5.11 -6.82
C ILE A 79 -9.56 -6.43 -7.32
N HIS A 80 -10.42 -7.40 -7.60
CA HIS A 80 -10.00 -8.62 -8.27
C HIS A 80 -9.85 -8.39 -9.77
N ASN A 81 -8.70 -8.80 -10.34
CA ASN A 81 -8.43 -8.84 -11.78
C ASN A 81 -8.47 -7.51 -12.53
N PHE A 82 -8.37 -6.37 -11.83
CA PHE A 82 -8.31 -5.08 -12.51
C PHE A 82 -6.93 -4.84 -13.15
N GLN A 83 -6.93 -4.53 -14.44
CA GLN A 83 -5.73 -4.21 -15.20
C GLN A 83 -5.84 -2.80 -15.76
N GLY A 84 -5.25 -1.79 -15.10
CA GLY A 84 -5.34 -0.44 -15.63
C GLY A 84 -5.06 0.65 -14.62
N SER A 85 -5.72 1.78 -14.81
CA SER A 85 -5.62 2.95 -13.94
C SER A 85 -6.90 3.11 -13.13
N LEU A 86 -6.75 3.22 -11.82
CA LEU A 86 -7.86 3.36 -10.88
C LEU A 86 -7.75 4.68 -10.14
N LYS A 87 -8.86 5.42 -10.08
CA LYS A 87 -8.98 6.63 -9.30
C LYS A 87 -10.10 6.48 -8.29
N PHE A 88 -9.81 6.77 -7.03
CA PHE A 88 -10.80 6.99 -5.99
C PHE A 88 -11.06 8.50 -5.91
N ALA A 89 -12.34 8.90 -6.00
CA ALA A 89 -12.75 10.29 -5.93
C ALA A 89 -14.01 10.37 -5.08
N ASP A 90 -14.01 11.27 -4.10
CA ASP A 90 -15.17 11.53 -3.21
C ASP A 90 -15.71 10.26 -2.51
N CYS A 91 -14.79 9.36 -2.10
CA CYS A 91 -15.16 8.16 -1.39
C CYS A 91 -15.34 8.43 0.11
N ASP A 92 -16.48 8.02 0.66
CA ASP A 92 -16.68 8.03 2.11
C ASP A 92 -16.13 6.73 2.71
N THR A 93 -14.93 6.82 3.28
CA THR A 93 -14.26 5.74 4.01
C THR A 93 -14.28 5.95 5.53
N SER A 94 -15.06 6.92 6.02
CA SER A 94 -15.11 7.32 7.44
C SER A 94 -15.52 6.20 8.41
N LYS A 95 -16.16 5.16 7.91
CA LYS A 95 -16.58 3.98 8.70
C LYS A 95 -15.59 2.81 8.62
N MET A 96 -14.51 2.95 7.85
CA MET A 96 -13.48 1.92 7.77
C MET A 96 -12.54 2.05 8.95
N GLY A 97 -12.30 0.95 9.65
CA GLY A 97 -11.25 0.86 10.68
C GLY A 97 -9.97 0.18 10.16
N SER A 98 -10.03 -0.41 8.98
CA SER A 98 -8.91 -1.14 8.37
C SER A 98 -8.95 -1.02 6.85
N MET A 99 -7.77 -0.93 6.23
CA MET A 99 -7.56 -1.01 4.78
C MET A 99 -6.63 -2.18 4.41
N ASN A 100 -6.65 -3.25 5.22
CA ASN A 100 -5.84 -4.44 4.97
C ASN A 100 -6.15 -5.03 3.60
N SER A 101 -5.10 -5.35 2.83
CA SER A 101 -5.20 -5.98 1.50
C SER A 101 -6.07 -5.22 0.49
N MET A 102 -6.42 -3.94 0.73
CA MET A 102 -7.41 -3.22 -0.09
C MET A 102 -7.04 -3.19 -1.57
N PHE A 103 -5.76 -3.05 -1.89
CA PHE A 103 -5.23 -3.04 -3.26
C PHE A 103 -4.26 -4.20 -3.51
N GLU A 104 -4.29 -5.21 -2.67
CA GLU A 104 -3.42 -6.37 -2.80
C GLU A 104 -3.51 -6.95 -4.22
N GLY A 105 -2.37 -7.01 -4.88
CA GLY A 105 -2.22 -7.65 -6.19
C GLY A 105 -2.22 -9.16 -6.04
N GLY A 106 -2.50 -9.88 -7.09
CA GLY A 106 -2.26 -11.33 -7.19
C GLY A 106 -1.40 -11.61 -8.41
N TRP A 107 -1.06 -12.86 -8.65
CA TRP A 107 -0.18 -13.31 -9.73
C TRP A 107 -0.55 -12.76 -11.12
N TYR A 108 -1.79 -12.32 -11.33
CA TYR A 108 -2.32 -11.84 -12.61
C TYR A 108 -2.82 -10.39 -12.57
N ARG A 109 -2.56 -9.64 -11.49
CA ARG A 109 -3.17 -8.33 -11.28
C ARG A 109 -2.19 -7.22 -11.64
N CYS A 110 -2.62 -6.34 -12.50
CA CYS A 110 -1.76 -5.34 -13.12
C CYS A 110 -2.32 -3.93 -12.98
N ILE A 111 -2.58 -3.45 -11.75
CA ILE A 111 -2.84 -2.02 -11.56
C ILE A 111 -1.59 -1.26 -12.03
N LYS A 112 -1.78 -0.39 -13.01
CA LYS A 112 -0.69 0.42 -13.60
C LYS A 112 -0.56 1.79 -12.95
N LYS A 113 -1.70 2.36 -12.56
CA LYS A 113 -1.76 3.64 -11.86
C LYS A 113 -2.87 3.60 -10.83
N LEU A 114 -2.60 4.17 -9.68
CA LEU A 114 -3.54 4.26 -8.58
C LEU A 114 -3.56 5.71 -8.08
N LYS A 115 -4.74 6.32 -8.06
CA LYS A 115 -4.99 7.65 -7.49
C LYS A 115 -5.91 7.50 -6.30
N LEU A 116 -5.45 7.93 -5.15
CA LEU A 116 -6.06 7.67 -3.85
C LEU A 116 -6.53 8.94 -3.15
N ASP A 117 -6.50 10.07 -3.85
CA ASP A 117 -6.86 11.39 -3.35
C ASP A 117 -8.28 11.51 -2.78
N GLY A 118 -9.15 10.56 -3.13
CA GLY A 118 -10.52 10.46 -2.60
C GLY A 118 -10.69 9.57 -1.37
N LEU A 119 -9.63 9.00 -0.82
CA LEU A 119 -9.72 8.15 0.39
C LEU A 119 -9.43 8.95 1.66
N ASN A 120 -10.28 8.82 2.67
CA ASN A 120 -10.00 9.28 4.02
C ASN A 120 -9.44 8.12 4.83
N THR A 121 -8.24 8.31 5.39
CA THR A 121 -7.54 7.28 6.18
C THR A 121 -7.47 7.61 7.67
N GLU A 122 -8.08 8.70 8.13
CA GLU A 122 -8.04 9.19 9.51
C GLU A 122 -8.39 8.13 10.57
N ASN A 123 -9.38 7.26 10.29
CA ASN A 123 -9.85 6.25 11.24
C ASN A 123 -9.19 4.87 11.04
N ILE A 124 -8.19 4.76 10.18
CA ILE A 124 -7.58 3.48 9.84
C ILE A 124 -6.55 3.08 10.89
N SER A 125 -6.76 1.94 11.52
CA SER A 125 -5.82 1.35 12.50
C SER A 125 -4.86 0.33 11.90
N SER A 126 -5.17 -0.21 10.72
CA SER A 126 -4.31 -1.19 10.04
C SER A 126 -4.32 -1.03 8.53
N MET A 127 -3.12 -1.02 7.94
CA MET A 127 -2.86 -0.96 6.50
C MET A 127 -2.01 -2.15 6.02
N SER A 128 -2.06 -3.29 6.76
CA SER A 128 -1.26 -4.46 6.40
C SER A 128 -1.66 -4.99 5.02
N PHE A 129 -0.66 -5.37 4.22
CA PHE A 129 -0.83 -5.87 2.85
C PHE A 129 -1.54 -4.92 1.88
N MET A 130 -1.75 -3.63 2.23
CA MET A 130 -2.61 -2.73 1.46
C MET A 130 -2.24 -2.67 -0.02
N PHE A 131 -0.95 -2.63 -0.35
CA PHE A 131 -0.42 -2.62 -1.72
C PHE A 131 0.43 -3.86 -2.03
N HIS A 132 0.34 -4.90 -1.21
CA HIS A 132 1.09 -6.14 -1.39
C HIS A 132 0.91 -6.67 -2.83
N GLN A 133 2.01 -7.07 -3.47
CA GLN A 133 2.03 -7.57 -4.85
C GLN A 133 1.51 -6.60 -5.92
N CYS A 134 1.54 -5.30 -5.68
CA CYS A 134 1.29 -4.31 -6.72
C CYS A 134 2.47 -4.23 -7.72
N LYS A 135 2.75 -5.33 -8.44
CA LYS A 135 3.99 -5.56 -9.21
C LYS A 135 4.26 -4.56 -10.33
N ASN A 136 3.24 -3.86 -10.83
CA ASN A 136 3.37 -2.95 -11.99
C ASN A 136 3.29 -1.47 -11.62
N ILE A 137 3.00 -1.12 -10.37
CA ILE A 137 2.97 0.26 -9.92
C ILE A 137 4.40 0.77 -9.78
N LYS A 138 4.70 1.87 -10.48
CA LYS A 138 6.01 2.52 -10.42
C LYS A 138 6.10 3.61 -9.36
N ASN A 139 4.99 4.28 -9.09
CA ASN A 139 4.86 5.34 -8.10
C ASN A 139 3.47 5.26 -7.47
N ILE A 140 3.37 5.57 -6.19
CA ILE A 140 2.11 5.68 -5.45
C ILE A 140 2.13 7.07 -4.80
N ASP A 141 1.07 7.84 -4.99
CA ASP A 141 0.88 9.11 -4.29
C ASP A 141 0.09 8.84 -3.00
N LEU A 142 0.73 9.10 -1.87
CA LEU A 142 0.19 8.89 -0.52
C LEU A 142 0.12 10.20 0.26
N SER A 143 0.27 11.34 -0.41
CA SER A 143 0.37 12.66 0.23
C SER A 143 -0.86 13.03 1.07
N ASN A 144 -2.02 12.42 0.78
CA ASN A 144 -3.27 12.61 1.52
C ASN A 144 -3.49 11.58 2.65
N PHE A 145 -2.56 10.62 2.84
CA PHE A 145 -2.74 9.61 3.88
C PHE A 145 -2.45 10.18 5.26
N ASP A 146 -3.42 10.04 6.14
CA ASP A 146 -3.27 10.22 7.57
C ASP A 146 -3.05 8.85 8.21
N THR A 147 -1.90 8.68 8.87
CA THR A 147 -1.51 7.40 9.46
C THR A 147 -1.40 7.45 10.99
N HIS A 148 -1.83 8.55 11.63
CA HIS A 148 -1.66 8.76 13.07
C HIS A 148 -2.30 7.66 13.95
N ASN A 149 -3.36 7.00 13.46
CA ASN A 149 -4.03 5.90 14.17
C ASN A 149 -3.52 4.51 13.77
N VAL A 150 -2.60 4.43 12.80
CA VAL A 150 -2.14 3.13 12.27
C VAL A 150 -1.20 2.45 13.26
N THR A 151 -1.50 1.21 13.59
CA THR A 151 -0.67 0.36 14.46
C THR A 151 0.03 -0.77 13.71
N ASN A 152 -0.47 -1.13 12.52
CA ASN A 152 0.04 -2.24 11.73
C ASN A 152 0.24 -1.86 10.26
N MET A 153 1.50 -1.91 9.79
CA MET A 153 1.93 -1.67 8.41
C MET A 153 2.66 -2.90 7.81
N CYS A 154 2.40 -4.10 8.38
CA CYS A 154 3.03 -5.34 7.90
C CYS A 154 2.76 -5.54 6.41
N ASP A 155 3.83 -5.85 5.63
CA ASP A 155 3.79 -6.14 4.19
C ASP A 155 3.08 -5.07 3.32
N MET A 156 2.94 -3.82 3.81
CA MET A 156 2.13 -2.79 3.15
C MET A 156 2.52 -2.59 1.68
N PHE A 157 3.81 -2.61 1.35
CA PHE A 157 4.34 -2.47 -0.01
C PHE A 157 5.12 -3.71 -0.48
N ALA A 158 4.98 -4.83 0.22
CA ALA A 158 5.74 -6.03 -0.13
C ALA A 158 5.44 -6.50 -1.56
N GLU A 159 6.46 -6.98 -2.24
CA GLU A 159 6.41 -7.41 -3.65
C GLU A 159 5.93 -6.33 -4.66
N CYS A 160 6.10 -5.05 -4.33
CA CYS A 160 5.95 -3.97 -5.30
C CYS A 160 7.17 -3.91 -6.24
N ASP A 161 7.37 -4.97 -7.05
CA ASP A 161 8.57 -5.21 -7.85
C ASP A 161 8.99 -4.05 -8.77
N SER A 162 8.04 -3.21 -9.21
CA SER A 162 8.29 -2.09 -10.13
C SER A 162 8.36 -0.74 -9.45
N LEU A 163 8.15 -0.64 -8.14
CA LEU A 163 8.15 0.61 -7.40
C LEU A 163 9.55 1.22 -7.42
N GLN A 164 9.65 2.43 -7.99
CA GLN A 164 10.93 3.12 -8.20
C GLN A 164 11.17 4.22 -7.19
N LYS A 165 10.09 4.90 -6.78
CA LYS A 165 10.11 5.98 -5.80
C LYS A 165 8.91 5.85 -4.89
N LEU A 166 9.12 6.13 -3.63
CA LEU A 166 8.07 6.15 -2.62
C LEU A 166 8.35 7.31 -1.66
N ASP A 167 7.41 8.21 -1.55
CA ASP A 167 7.43 9.29 -0.57
C ASP A 167 6.46 8.93 0.57
N VAL A 168 7.02 8.81 1.77
CA VAL A 168 6.31 8.51 3.02
C VAL A 168 6.63 9.57 4.09
N SER A 169 7.09 10.74 3.65
CA SER A 169 7.49 11.83 4.55
C SER A 169 6.33 12.38 5.41
N ASN A 170 5.08 12.17 4.97
CA ASN A 170 3.88 12.52 5.73
C ASN A 170 3.40 11.43 6.70
N PHE A 171 4.03 10.23 6.69
CA PHE A 171 3.59 9.15 7.59
C PHE A 171 3.92 9.47 9.04
N ASP A 172 2.92 9.45 9.88
CA ASP A 172 3.05 9.43 11.33
C ASP A 172 3.04 7.98 11.81
N THR A 173 4.17 7.52 12.34
CA THR A 173 4.35 6.13 12.76
C THR A 173 4.42 5.94 14.27
N HIS A 174 4.16 6.99 15.07
CA HIS A 174 4.31 6.95 16.53
C HIS A 174 3.46 5.88 17.24
N ASN A 175 2.42 5.34 16.58
CA ASN A 175 1.58 4.25 17.08
C ASN A 175 1.87 2.90 16.44
N VAL A 176 2.75 2.84 15.45
CA VAL A 176 3.02 1.61 14.72
C VAL A 176 3.83 0.64 15.58
N THR A 177 3.35 -0.59 15.67
CA THR A 177 4.03 -1.68 16.41
C THR A 177 4.56 -2.76 15.49
N ASN A 178 4.03 -2.89 14.27
CA ASN A 178 4.42 -3.93 13.32
C ASN A 178 4.74 -3.32 11.95
N MET A 179 6.00 -3.48 11.51
CA MET A 179 6.53 -3.09 10.19
C MET A 179 7.17 -4.30 9.47
N CYS A 180 6.83 -5.54 9.86
CA CYS A 180 7.34 -6.75 9.24
C CYS A 180 7.12 -6.70 7.72
N GLY A 181 8.16 -6.97 6.93
CA GLY A 181 8.08 -7.06 5.48
C GLY A 181 7.64 -5.80 4.74
N MET A 182 7.50 -4.64 5.40
CA MET A 182 6.83 -3.46 4.85
C MET A 182 7.27 -3.08 3.43
N PHE A 183 8.55 -3.25 3.10
CA PHE A 183 9.12 -2.96 1.78
C PHE A 183 9.78 -4.19 1.13
N SER A 184 9.51 -5.38 1.66
CA SER A 184 10.12 -6.62 1.17
C SER A 184 9.88 -6.79 -0.34
N HIS A 185 10.90 -7.23 -1.07
CA HIS A 185 10.86 -7.42 -2.53
C HIS A 185 10.52 -6.16 -3.36
N CYS A 186 10.75 -4.95 -2.84
CA CYS A 186 10.70 -3.72 -3.65
C CYS A 186 11.94 -3.63 -4.54
N LYS A 187 12.03 -4.50 -5.56
CA LYS A 187 13.26 -4.76 -6.34
C LYS A 187 13.79 -3.57 -7.14
N LYS A 188 12.97 -2.56 -7.46
CA LYS A 188 13.39 -1.38 -8.23
C LYS A 188 13.55 -0.12 -7.40
N LEU A 189 13.31 -0.18 -6.10
CA LEU A 189 13.51 0.95 -5.20
C LEU A 189 15.03 1.19 -5.03
N GLU A 190 15.51 2.39 -5.38
CA GLU A 190 16.95 2.72 -5.33
C GLU A 190 17.33 3.47 -4.06
N SER A 191 16.42 4.23 -3.51
CA SER A 191 16.61 4.97 -2.25
C SER A 191 15.29 5.05 -1.48
N LEU A 192 15.39 5.11 -0.16
CA LEU A 192 14.26 5.28 0.73
C LEU A 192 14.67 6.14 1.93
N ASP A 193 13.88 7.17 2.20
CA ASP A 193 14.04 8.04 3.36
C ASP A 193 12.95 7.72 4.39
N LEU A 194 13.36 7.28 5.56
CA LEU A 194 12.50 6.95 6.70
C LEU A 194 12.91 7.75 7.95
N SER A 195 13.60 8.88 7.76
CA SER A 195 14.06 9.73 8.85
C SER A 195 12.94 10.36 9.67
N ASN A 196 11.72 10.39 9.12
CA ASN A 196 10.50 10.83 9.83
C ASN A 196 9.83 9.72 10.65
N PHE A 197 10.26 8.44 10.53
CA PHE A 197 9.60 7.35 11.22
C PHE A 197 9.96 7.32 12.71
N ASP A 198 8.96 7.38 13.56
CA ASP A 198 9.09 7.02 14.98
C ASP A 198 8.94 5.50 15.12
N VAL A 199 10.02 4.84 15.49
CA VAL A 199 10.07 3.37 15.67
C VAL A 199 10.12 2.95 17.14
N SER A 200 9.87 3.87 18.06
CA SER A 200 10.00 3.63 19.51
C SER A 200 9.04 2.54 20.04
N LYS A 201 7.88 2.38 19.40
CA LYS A 201 6.88 1.35 19.73
C LYS A 201 6.95 0.11 18.83
N VAL A 202 7.80 0.12 17.82
CA VAL A 202 7.88 -1.00 16.88
C VAL A 202 8.49 -2.22 17.55
N THR A 203 7.82 -3.35 17.42
CA THR A 203 8.23 -4.64 17.99
C THR A 203 8.59 -5.69 16.93
N ASP A 204 8.30 -5.42 15.66
CA ASP A 204 8.59 -6.35 14.56
C ASP A 204 9.02 -5.59 13.30
N THR A 205 10.26 -5.81 12.87
CA THR A 205 10.84 -5.29 11.62
C THR A 205 11.43 -6.41 10.77
N ARG A 206 11.06 -7.66 11.03
CA ARG A 206 11.56 -8.81 10.27
C ARG A 206 11.32 -8.61 8.78
N MET A 207 12.31 -8.92 7.99
CA MET A 207 12.23 -8.83 6.51
C MET A 207 11.86 -7.44 5.97
N MET A 208 11.95 -6.36 6.75
CA MET A 208 11.40 -5.05 6.36
C MET A 208 11.91 -4.57 5.00
N PHE A 209 13.17 -4.84 4.65
CA PHE A 209 13.78 -4.50 3.38
C PHE A 209 14.29 -5.73 2.61
N ASN A 210 13.84 -6.94 3.00
CA ASN A 210 14.30 -8.17 2.39
C ASN A 210 14.13 -8.13 0.86
N ASP A 211 15.16 -8.57 0.12
CA ASP A 211 15.19 -8.57 -1.35
C ASP A 211 14.93 -7.20 -2.04
N CYS A 212 15.20 -6.10 -1.35
CA CYS A 212 15.31 -4.78 -1.99
C CYS A 212 16.63 -4.70 -2.79
N SER A 213 16.76 -5.51 -3.84
CA SER A 213 18.03 -5.79 -4.51
C SER A 213 18.67 -4.59 -5.24
N ASN A 214 17.93 -3.53 -5.52
CA ASN A 214 18.48 -2.28 -6.08
C ASN A 214 18.62 -1.15 -5.05
N LEU A 215 18.20 -1.33 -3.82
CA LEU A 215 18.31 -0.31 -2.78
C LEU A 215 19.80 0.00 -2.52
N ARG A 216 20.17 1.26 -2.70
CA ARG A 216 21.54 1.75 -2.55
C ARG A 216 21.73 2.65 -1.33
N ILE A 217 20.70 3.44 -1.04
CA ILE A 217 20.70 4.45 0.01
C ILE A 217 19.44 4.29 0.85
N LEU A 218 19.65 4.18 2.15
CA LEU A 218 18.59 4.12 3.13
C LEU A 218 18.85 5.15 4.23
N ASP A 219 17.87 6.00 4.52
CA ASP A 219 17.95 6.95 5.63
C ASP A 219 17.09 6.47 6.81
N LEU A 220 17.74 6.13 7.90
CA LEU A 220 17.17 5.73 9.18
C LEU A 220 17.54 6.74 10.28
N SER A 221 17.85 7.98 9.89
CA SER A 221 18.21 9.02 10.86
C SER A 221 17.09 9.22 11.87
N GLY A 222 17.44 9.45 13.12
CA GLY A 222 16.45 9.62 14.20
C GLY A 222 15.86 8.34 14.77
N TRP A 223 16.14 7.18 14.17
CA TRP A 223 15.64 5.91 14.70
C TRP A 223 16.23 5.62 16.09
N ASP A 224 15.36 5.24 16.99
CA ASP A 224 15.69 4.77 18.32
C ASP A 224 14.82 3.55 18.65
N PHE A 225 15.35 2.35 18.38
CA PHE A 225 14.61 1.14 18.64
C PHE A 225 15.39 0.15 19.49
N ASN A 226 14.68 -0.65 20.27
CA ASN A 226 15.26 -1.62 21.18
C ASN A 226 14.85 -3.05 20.78
N LEU A 227 14.96 -3.37 19.50
CA LEU A 227 14.61 -4.69 18.99
C LEU A 227 15.74 -5.71 19.24
N SER A 228 15.35 -6.95 19.46
CA SER A 228 16.24 -8.09 19.41
C SER A 228 16.58 -8.48 17.97
N TYR A 229 17.60 -9.34 17.78
CA TYR A 229 17.87 -9.91 16.45
C TYR A 229 16.66 -10.68 15.90
N HIS A 230 15.92 -11.39 16.74
CA HIS A 230 14.74 -12.14 16.32
C HIS A 230 13.61 -11.25 15.81
N ASP A 231 13.49 -10.03 16.33
CA ASP A 231 12.46 -9.07 15.93
C ASP A 231 12.85 -8.28 14.68
N SER A 232 14.07 -8.45 14.19
CA SER A 232 14.65 -7.79 13.01
C SER A 232 15.33 -8.78 12.04
N TRP A 233 15.02 -10.06 12.17
CA TRP A 233 15.61 -11.12 11.37
C TRP A 233 15.39 -10.91 9.88
N TRP A 234 16.46 -11.06 9.10
CA TRP A 234 16.48 -10.84 7.64
C TRP A 234 16.01 -9.45 7.21
N MET A 235 16.19 -8.45 8.05
CA MET A 235 15.76 -7.09 7.75
C MET A 235 16.36 -6.57 6.45
N PHE A 236 17.62 -6.90 6.16
CA PHE A 236 18.36 -6.49 4.96
C PHE A 236 18.74 -7.66 4.05
N GLY A 237 18.21 -8.85 4.29
CA GLY A 237 18.51 -10.02 3.47
C GLY A 237 18.28 -9.73 1.98
N GLY A 238 19.24 -10.06 1.11
CA GLY A 238 19.10 -9.81 -0.34
C GLY A 238 19.26 -8.35 -0.80
N CYS A 239 19.54 -7.38 0.08
CA CYS A 239 19.84 -5.99 -0.29
C CYS A 239 21.25 -5.86 -0.93
N SER A 240 21.51 -6.61 -1.99
CA SER A 240 22.86 -6.79 -2.57
C SER A 240 23.54 -5.51 -3.09
N ARG A 241 22.78 -4.43 -3.27
CA ARG A 241 23.32 -3.12 -3.72
C ARG A 241 23.33 -2.06 -2.66
N LEU A 242 22.95 -2.35 -1.41
CA LEU A 242 22.96 -1.38 -0.33
C LEU A 242 24.39 -0.93 -0.05
N LYS A 243 24.63 0.38 -0.10
CA LYS A 243 25.95 1.00 0.06
C LYS A 243 26.02 1.99 1.21
N THR A 244 24.89 2.64 1.49
CA THR A 244 24.87 3.71 2.49
C THR A 244 23.62 3.64 3.33
N ILE A 245 23.80 3.64 4.65
CA ILE A 245 22.71 3.85 5.62
C ILE A 245 23.05 5.13 6.40
N TYR A 246 22.16 6.11 6.32
CA TYR A 246 22.24 7.28 7.18
C TYR A 246 21.57 6.98 8.51
N MET A 247 22.24 7.35 9.60
CA MET A 247 21.81 7.14 11.00
C MET A 247 22.14 8.36 11.86
N ARG A 248 21.87 9.55 11.31
CA ARG A 248 22.11 10.81 12.03
C ARG A 248 21.14 10.92 13.21
N GLY A 249 21.65 11.35 14.37
CA GLY A 249 20.83 11.47 15.58
C GLY A 249 20.45 10.16 16.26
N CYS A 250 20.80 9.01 15.69
CA CYS A 250 20.59 7.72 16.35
C CYS A 250 21.53 7.55 17.55
N ASN A 251 21.06 6.88 18.60
CA ASN A 251 21.93 6.49 19.72
C ASN A 251 22.87 5.33 19.31
N GLN A 252 23.95 5.17 20.09
CA GLN A 252 24.97 4.17 19.77
C GLN A 252 24.43 2.74 19.78
N LYS A 253 23.48 2.44 20.67
CA LYS A 253 22.85 1.11 20.77
C LYS A 253 22.09 0.75 19.49
N THR A 254 21.31 1.68 18.93
CA THR A 254 20.61 1.50 17.66
C THR A 254 21.59 1.31 16.51
N ILE A 255 22.66 2.12 16.45
CA ILE A 255 23.71 1.98 15.43
C ILE A 255 24.37 0.60 15.49
N ASP A 256 24.74 0.13 16.68
CA ASP A 256 25.39 -1.16 16.85
C ASP A 256 24.44 -2.32 16.53
N ARG A 257 23.15 -2.16 16.84
CA ARG A 257 22.13 -3.14 16.46
C ARG A 257 21.96 -3.23 14.94
N ILE A 258 21.86 -2.12 14.24
CA ILE A 258 21.77 -2.13 12.76
C ILE A 258 23.02 -2.77 12.15
N LYS A 259 24.21 -2.52 12.69
CA LYS A 259 25.46 -3.19 12.25
C LYS A 259 25.42 -4.71 12.45
N GLU A 260 24.91 -5.16 13.58
CA GLU A 260 24.75 -6.59 13.86
C GLU A 260 23.80 -7.25 12.85
N ILE A 261 22.64 -6.62 12.58
CA ILE A 261 21.64 -7.15 11.67
C ILE A 261 22.24 -7.27 10.26
N TYR A 262 22.81 -6.21 9.68
CA TYR A 262 23.30 -6.30 8.31
C TYR A 262 24.50 -7.23 8.16
N ASN A 263 25.36 -7.37 9.17
CA ASN A 263 26.45 -8.33 9.16
C ASN A 263 25.94 -9.78 9.11
N ASN A 264 24.89 -10.08 9.87
CA ASN A 264 24.24 -11.39 9.86
C ASN A 264 23.50 -11.66 8.53
N ASP A 265 22.99 -10.62 7.89
CA ASP A 265 22.32 -10.69 6.58
C ASP A 265 23.33 -10.76 5.40
N THR A 266 24.63 -10.98 5.70
CA THR A 266 25.73 -11.16 4.72
C THR A 266 25.99 -9.95 3.81
N LEU A 267 25.65 -8.75 4.26
CA LEU A 267 25.97 -7.51 3.54
C LEU A 267 27.40 -7.07 3.87
N ASN A 268 28.23 -6.91 2.84
CA ASN A 268 29.59 -6.42 2.97
C ASN A 268 29.69 -4.98 2.45
N ASP A 269 30.58 -4.18 3.06
CA ASP A 269 30.93 -2.83 2.62
C ASP A 269 29.79 -1.77 2.68
N VAL A 270 28.84 -1.90 3.59
CA VAL A 270 27.82 -0.87 3.83
C VAL A 270 28.42 0.24 4.69
N LYS A 271 28.36 1.47 4.18
CA LYS A 271 28.81 2.66 4.90
C LYS A 271 27.69 3.20 5.79
N ILE A 272 27.92 3.28 7.09
CA ILE A 272 27.03 3.94 8.04
C ILE A 272 27.51 5.38 8.27
N ILE A 273 26.60 6.35 8.08
CA ILE A 273 26.85 7.77 8.24
C ILE A 273 26.03 8.29 9.42
N THR A 274 26.73 8.74 10.48
CA THR A 274 26.13 9.20 11.75
C THR A 274 26.26 10.71 11.97
N LYS A 275 26.97 11.41 11.09
CA LYS A 275 27.21 12.87 11.17
C LYS A 275 26.81 13.57 9.89
#